data_32261a4c73b14501d0016f55abdcd3ee
#
_entry.id   32261a4c73b14501d0016f55abdcd3ee
#
_cell.length_a   1.000
_cell.length_b   1.000
_cell.length_c   1.000
_cell.angle_alpha   90.00
_cell.angle_beta   90.00
_cell.angle_gamma   90.00
#
_symmetry.space_group_name_H-M   'P 1'
#
loop_
_entity.id
_entity.type
_entity.pdbx_description
1 polymer ?
#
loop_
_entity_poly.entity_id
_entity_poly.type
_entity_poly.pdbx_seq_one_letter_code
_entity_poly.pdbx_strand_id
1 'polypeptide(L)' 'MNKYEIENAILEELKELISKIGNSPFDKALPLMRKEAWRLADKYDTDGANVINIMLKRFEEIKNE' A
#
# COMPACT_ATOMS: atom_id res chain seq x y z
N MET A 1 6.60 7.53 15.81
CA MET A 1 7.32 6.79 14.74
C MET A 1 7.94 7.78 13.76
N ASN A 2 9.11 7.48 13.28
CA ASN A 2 9.71 8.33 12.27
C ASN A 2 9.18 7.92 10.87
N LYS A 3 9.52 8.73 9.88
CA LYS A 3 9.02 8.56 8.52
C LYS A 3 9.35 7.18 7.92
N TYR A 4 10.54 6.68 8.19
CA TYR A 4 10.99 5.40 7.66
C TYR A 4 10.24 4.23 8.31
N GLU A 5 10.00 4.32 9.61
CA GLU A 5 9.26 3.29 10.33
C GLU A 5 7.82 3.21 9.84
N ILE A 6 7.20 4.36 9.61
CA ILE A 6 5.84 4.44 9.10
C ILE A 6 5.78 3.83 7.70
N GLU A 7 6.72 4.20 6.84
CA GLU A 7 6.79 3.68 5.47
C GLU A 7 6.97 2.17 5.47
N ASN A 8 7.88 1.66 6.31
CA ASN A 8 8.12 0.22 6.40
C ASN A 8 6.90 -0.54 6.93
N ALA A 9 6.20 0.03 7.92
CA ALA A 9 4.99 -0.57 8.47
C ALA A 9 3.89 -0.65 7.40
N ILE A 10 3.73 0.42 6.62
CA ILE A 10 2.78 0.46 5.52
C ILE A 10 3.13 -0.60 4.48
N LEU A 11 4.41 -0.71 4.13
CA LEU A 11 4.87 -1.69 3.15
C LEU A 11 4.60 -3.13 3.59
N GLU A 12 4.78 -3.43 4.86
CA GLU A 12 4.48 -4.76 5.38
C GLU A 12 3.00 -5.11 5.23
N GLU A 13 2.12 -4.17 5.54
CA GLU A 13 0.69 -4.39 5.38
C GLU A 13 0.29 -4.48 3.90
N LEU A 14 0.97 -3.71 3.03
CA LEU A 14 0.73 -3.76 1.60
C LEU A 14 1.16 -5.08 0.99
N LYS A 15 2.23 -5.67 1.49
CA LYS A 15 2.68 -6.99 1.01
C LYS A 15 1.61 -8.04 1.25
N GLU A 16 0.96 -8.00 2.40
CA GLU A 16 -0.15 -8.92 2.70
C GLU A 16 -1.31 -8.69 1.75
N LEU A 17 -1.66 -7.43 1.50
CA LEU A 17 -2.73 -7.09 0.59
C LEU A 17 -2.42 -7.57 -0.83
N ILE A 18 -1.21 -7.31 -1.31
CA ILE A 18 -0.78 -7.72 -2.64
C ILE A 18 -0.83 -9.24 -2.78
N SER A 19 -0.46 -9.95 -1.73
CA SER A 19 -0.52 -11.41 -1.71
C SER A 19 -1.96 -11.91 -1.87
N LYS A 20 -2.92 -11.23 -1.25
CA LYS A 20 -4.35 -11.60 -1.33
C LYS A 20 -4.94 -11.31 -2.71
N ILE A 21 -4.50 -10.23 -3.35
CA ILE A 21 -5.05 -9.80 -4.64
C ILE A 21 -4.14 -10.12 -5.82
N GLY A 22 -3.08 -10.86 -5.59
CA GLY A 22 -2.01 -11.09 -6.57
C GLY A 22 -2.46 -11.65 -7.92
N ASN A 23 -3.59 -12.36 -7.95
CA ASN A 23 -4.13 -12.92 -9.19
C ASN A 23 -5.29 -12.11 -9.76
N SER A 24 -5.65 -11.02 -9.12
CA SER A 24 -6.75 -10.17 -9.58
C SER A 24 -6.25 -9.14 -10.57
N PRO A 25 -7.08 -8.76 -11.57
CA PRO A 25 -6.73 -7.65 -12.45
C PRO A 25 -6.54 -6.38 -11.65
N PHE A 26 -5.59 -5.56 -12.09
CA PHE A 26 -5.28 -4.30 -11.42
C PHE A 26 -6.51 -3.41 -11.24
N ASP A 27 -7.38 -3.38 -12.24
CA ASP A 27 -8.61 -2.59 -12.22
C ASP A 27 -9.51 -2.97 -11.05
N LYS A 28 -9.61 -4.27 -10.75
CA LYS A 28 -10.42 -4.75 -9.64
C LYS A 28 -9.73 -4.57 -8.30
N ALA A 29 -8.41 -4.61 -8.30
CA ALA A 29 -7.61 -4.42 -7.09
C ALA A 29 -7.57 -2.96 -6.64
N LEU A 30 -7.71 -2.02 -7.58
CA LEU A 30 -7.56 -0.60 -7.30
C LEU A 30 -8.52 -0.08 -6.22
N PRO A 31 -9.83 -0.41 -6.24
CA PRO A 31 -10.72 0.03 -5.17
C PRO A 31 -10.33 -0.51 -3.79
N LEU A 32 -9.84 -1.75 -3.75
CA LEU A 32 -9.36 -2.34 -2.50
C LEU A 32 -8.10 -1.65 -2.00
N MET A 33 -7.21 -1.32 -2.91
CA MET A 33 -5.98 -0.59 -2.59
C MET A 33 -6.30 0.80 -2.03
N ARG A 34 -7.27 1.50 -2.62
CA ARG A 34 -7.70 2.81 -2.12
C ARG A 34 -8.28 2.72 -0.72
N LYS A 35 -9.12 1.72 -0.49
CA LYS A 35 -9.73 1.51 0.82
C LYS A 35 -8.66 1.23 1.87
N GLU A 36 -7.69 0.39 1.55
CA GLU A 36 -6.58 0.10 2.45
C GLU A 36 -5.70 1.32 2.66
N ALA A 37 -5.49 2.12 1.60
CA ALA A 37 -4.71 3.35 1.71
C ALA A 37 -5.32 4.31 2.72
N TRP A 38 -6.64 4.50 2.67
CA TRP A 38 -7.35 5.35 3.62
C TRP A 38 -7.25 4.80 5.04
N ARG A 39 -7.40 3.49 5.20
CA ARG A 39 -7.30 2.83 6.49
C ARG A 39 -5.90 3.00 7.08
N LEU A 40 -4.88 2.77 6.27
CA LEU A 40 -3.48 2.92 6.69
C LEU A 40 -3.12 4.37 6.98
N ALA A 41 -3.64 5.30 6.17
CA ALA A 41 -3.42 6.73 6.40
C ALA A 41 -3.96 7.15 7.76
N ASP A 42 -5.15 6.68 8.11
CA ASP A 42 -5.77 6.96 9.39
C ASP A 42 -4.99 6.30 10.53
N LYS A 43 -4.61 5.04 10.34
CA LYS A 43 -3.88 4.27 11.35
C LYS A 43 -2.52 4.89 11.69
N TYR A 44 -1.80 5.38 10.68
CA TYR A 44 -0.46 5.94 10.87
C TYR A 44 -0.42 7.47 10.84
N ASP A 45 -1.58 8.10 10.89
CA ASP A 45 -1.71 9.56 10.93
C ASP A 45 -0.96 10.23 9.76
N THR A 46 -1.25 9.76 8.56
CA THR A 46 -0.68 10.30 7.33
C THR A 46 -1.78 10.51 6.29
N ASP A 47 -1.42 10.95 5.09
CA ASP A 47 -2.38 11.19 4.01
C ASP A 47 -2.60 9.95 3.17
N GLY A 48 -3.86 9.74 2.72
CA GLY A 48 -4.18 8.68 1.77
C GLY A 48 -3.36 8.80 0.49
N ALA A 49 -3.17 10.03 0.01
CA ALA A 49 -2.35 10.28 -1.18
C ALA A 49 -0.91 9.82 -0.98
N ASN A 50 -0.36 10.04 0.20
CA ASN A 50 1.00 9.60 0.53
C ASN A 50 1.10 8.08 0.52
N VAL A 51 0.09 7.40 1.09
CA VAL A 51 0.05 5.94 1.10
C VAL A 51 -0.04 5.40 -0.33
N ILE A 52 -0.89 6.00 -1.16
CA ILE A 52 -1.03 5.59 -2.55
C ILE A 52 0.28 5.78 -3.31
N ASN A 53 0.99 6.88 -3.08
CA ASN A 53 2.30 7.11 -3.70
C ASN A 53 3.31 6.04 -3.29
N ILE A 54 3.32 5.65 -2.02
CA ILE A 54 4.18 4.59 -1.53
C ILE A 54 3.82 3.27 -2.22
N MET A 55 2.52 2.97 -2.33
CA MET A 55 2.05 1.79 -3.02
C MET A 55 2.54 1.71 -4.45
N LEU A 56 2.33 2.78 -5.22
CA LEU A 56 2.70 2.80 -6.63
C LEU A 56 4.20 2.67 -6.83
N LYS A 57 4.96 3.37 -6.00
CA LYS A 57 6.41 3.35 -6.07
C LYS A 57 6.98 1.97 -5.75
N ARG A 58 6.48 1.36 -4.67
CA ARG A 58 6.98 0.07 -4.21
C ARG A 58 6.38 -1.12 -4.95
N PHE A 59 5.17 -0.92 -5.49
CA PHE A 59 4.53 -1.97 -6.28
C PHE A 59 5.39 -2.36 -7.49
N GLU A 60 5.98 -1.38 -8.15
CA GLU A 60 6.89 -1.64 -9.26
C GLU A 60 8.12 -2.43 -8.81
N GLU A 61 8.68 -2.08 -7.66
CA GLU A 61 9.84 -2.78 -7.11
C GLU A 61 9.51 -4.23 -6.78
N ILE A 62 8.36 -4.46 -6.14
CA ILE A 62 7.92 -5.81 -5.77
C ILE A 62 7.64 -6.64 -7.02
N LYS A 63 7.02 -6.03 -8.03
CA LYS A 63 6.66 -6.71 -9.25
C LYS A 63 7.88 -7.13 -10.08
N ASN A 64 8.95 -6.36 -9.99
CA ASN A 64 10.17 -6.62 -10.76
C ASN A 64 11.11 -7.63 -10.10
N GLU A 65 10.81 -8.05 -8.90
CA GLU A 65 11.52 -9.13 -8.25
C GLU A 65 10.96 -10.47 -8.71
#